data_c7de65d6873e4835bb41b68dd035f443
#
_entry.id   c7de65d6873e4835bb41b68dd035f443
#
_cell.length_a   1.000
_cell.length_b   1.000
_cell.length_c   1.000
_cell.angle_alpha   90.00
_cell.angle_beta   90.00
_cell.angle_gamma   90.00
#
_symmetry.space_group_name_H-M   'P 1'
#
loop_
_entity.id
_entity.type
_entity.pdbx_description
1 polymer ?
#
loop_
_entity_poly.entity_id
_entity_poly.type
_entity_poly.pdbx_seq_one_letter_code
_entity_poly.pdbx_strand_id
1 'polypeptide(L)'
;MTTRQHSSFAIVFILGLLAMLMPLSIDMYLPALPVISAQFGVPAGSTQMTLSTYILGFALGQLIYGPMADSFGRKPVVLGGTLVFAAAAVACALAQTIDQLIVMRFFHGLAAAAASVVINALMRDIYPKEELSRMMSFVMLVTTIAPLMAPIVGGWVLVWLSWHYIFWILAVAAILASAMIFFLIKETLPPERRQPFHIRTTIGNFAALFRHKRVLSYMLASGFSFAGMFSFLSAGPFVYIEINHVAPENFGYYFALNIVFLFVMTIFNSRFVRRIGALNMFRSGLWIQFIMAAWMVISALLGLGFWSLVVGVAAFVGCVSMVSSNAMAVILDEFPHMAGTASSLAGTFRFGIGAIVGALLSLATFNSAWPMIWSIAFCATSSILFCLYASRPKKR
;
A
#
# COMPACT_ATOMS: atom_id res chain seq x y z
N MET A 1 -34.42 -15.38 -9.56
CA MET A 1 -32.95 -15.52 -9.53
C MET A 1 -32.19 -14.28 -10.05
N THR A 2 -32.75 -13.50 -10.96
CA THR A 2 -32.07 -12.35 -11.60
C THR A 2 -31.80 -11.12 -10.71
N THR A 3 -32.71 -10.76 -9.82
CA THR A 3 -32.55 -9.57 -8.93
C THR A 3 -31.47 -9.73 -7.85
N ARG A 4 -31.22 -10.94 -7.35
CA ARG A 4 -30.16 -11.22 -6.37
C ARG A 4 -28.75 -11.16 -6.98
N GLN A 5 -28.60 -11.55 -8.25
CA GLN A 5 -27.31 -11.50 -8.96
C GLN A 5 -26.88 -10.06 -9.33
N HIS A 6 -27.81 -9.21 -9.77
CA HIS A 6 -27.52 -7.80 -10.07
C HIS A 6 -27.11 -7.01 -8.83
N SER A 7 -27.77 -7.26 -7.68
CA SER A 7 -27.40 -6.67 -6.39
C SER A 7 -25.99 -7.08 -5.94
N SER A 8 -25.59 -8.35 -6.18
CA SER A 8 -24.28 -8.87 -5.80
C SER A 8 -23.14 -8.21 -6.57
N PHE A 9 -23.27 -8.04 -7.89
CA PHE A 9 -22.23 -7.43 -8.71
C PHE A 9 -22.05 -5.94 -8.43
N ALA A 10 -23.13 -5.21 -8.18
CA ALA A 10 -23.08 -3.80 -7.82
C ALA A 10 -22.31 -3.59 -6.50
N ILE A 11 -22.54 -4.43 -5.50
CA ILE A 11 -21.83 -4.36 -4.22
C ILE A 11 -20.31 -4.60 -4.42
N VAL A 12 -19.93 -5.64 -5.18
CA VAL A 12 -18.52 -5.94 -5.47
C VAL A 12 -17.87 -4.78 -6.22
N PHE A 13 -18.56 -4.16 -7.15
CA PHE A 13 -18.06 -3.01 -7.88
C PHE A 13 -17.82 -1.82 -6.96
N ILE A 14 -18.77 -1.51 -6.05
CA ILE A 14 -18.62 -0.44 -5.04
C ILE A 14 -17.42 -0.71 -4.13
N LEU A 15 -17.29 -1.94 -3.63
CA LEU A 15 -16.18 -2.33 -2.76
C LEU A 15 -14.83 -2.28 -3.52
N GLY A 16 -14.83 -2.60 -4.81
CA GLY A 16 -13.69 -2.44 -5.69
C GLY A 16 -13.28 -0.97 -5.86
N LEU A 17 -14.24 -0.08 -6.14
CA LEU A 17 -13.99 1.36 -6.22
C LEU A 17 -13.41 1.92 -4.91
N LEU A 18 -13.97 1.52 -3.78
CA LEU A 18 -13.44 1.91 -2.47
C LEU A 18 -12.00 1.43 -2.26
N ALA A 19 -11.73 0.18 -2.64
CA ALA A 19 -10.41 -0.40 -2.50
C ALA A 19 -9.36 0.27 -3.40
N MET A 20 -9.79 0.89 -4.52
CA MET A 20 -8.91 1.66 -5.41
C MET A 20 -8.51 3.02 -4.85
N LEU A 21 -9.26 3.64 -3.93
CA LEU A 21 -8.99 5.00 -3.46
C LEU A 21 -7.58 5.16 -2.90
N MET A 22 -7.10 4.17 -2.13
CA MET A 22 -5.75 4.21 -1.55
C MET A 22 -4.65 4.14 -2.62
N PRO A 23 -4.59 3.14 -3.52
CA PRO A 23 -3.57 3.10 -4.56
C PRO A 23 -3.69 4.27 -5.56
N LEU A 24 -4.89 4.68 -5.96
CA LEU A 24 -5.07 5.86 -6.82
C LEU A 24 -4.48 7.13 -6.19
N SER A 25 -4.67 7.31 -4.88
CA SER A 25 -4.17 8.47 -4.13
C SER A 25 -2.64 8.50 -4.01
N ILE A 26 -1.98 7.38 -4.17
CA ILE A 26 -0.51 7.28 -4.22
C ILE A 26 -0.04 7.40 -5.67
N ASP A 27 -0.52 6.51 -6.52
CA ASP A 27 0.10 6.26 -7.81
C ASP A 27 -0.20 7.34 -8.85
N MET A 28 -1.40 7.97 -8.82
CA MET A 28 -1.68 9.15 -9.66
C MET A 28 -0.83 10.37 -9.28
N TYR A 29 -0.44 10.45 -8.01
CA TYR A 29 0.33 11.56 -7.46
C TYR A 29 1.83 11.49 -7.78
N LEU A 30 2.36 10.27 -8.07
CA LEU A 30 3.79 10.06 -8.29
C LEU A 30 4.40 10.98 -9.37
N PRO A 31 3.86 11.07 -10.60
CA PRO A 31 4.44 11.94 -11.62
C PRO A 31 4.36 13.44 -11.29
N ALA A 32 3.51 13.83 -10.32
CA ALA A 32 3.35 15.21 -9.89
C ALA A 32 4.43 15.67 -8.89
N LEU A 33 5.15 14.77 -8.22
CA LEU A 33 6.12 15.12 -7.18
C LEU A 33 7.16 16.15 -7.64
N PRO A 34 7.83 15.97 -8.81
CA PRO A 34 8.78 16.98 -9.29
C PRO A 34 8.13 18.33 -9.61
N VAL A 35 6.93 18.31 -10.20
CA VAL A 35 6.17 19.52 -10.55
C VAL A 35 5.80 20.30 -9.28
N ILE A 36 5.36 19.63 -8.23
CA ILE A 36 5.02 20.22 -6.93
C ILE A 36 6.27 20.83 -6.27
N SER A 37 7.40 20.11 -6.32
CA SER A 37 8.68 20.59 -5.82
C SER A 37 9.08 21.91 -6.50
N ALA A 38 9.00 21.97 -7.82
CA ALA A 38 9.30 23.16 -8.60
C ALA A 38 8.31 24.31 -8.31
N GLN A 39 7.00 24.02 -8.22
CA GLN A 39 5.96 25.05 -7.98
C GLN A 39 6.10 25.70 -6.60
N PHE A 40 6.38 24.93 -5.55
CA PHE A 40 6.59 25.48 -4.21
C PHE A 40 8.02 25.95 -3.95
N GLY A 41 8.95 25.73 -4.89
CA GLY A 41 10.35 26.13 -4.73
C GLY A 41 11.05 25.39 -3.57
N VAL A 42 10.69 24.13 -3.32
CA VAL A 42 11.20 23.34 -2.20
C VAL A 42 12.04 22.16 -2.69
N PRO A 43 12.96 21.64 -1.87
CA PRO A 43 13.71 20.44 -2.22
C PRO A 43 12.80 19.21 -2.45
N ALA A 44 13.24 18.28 -3.29
CA ALA A 44 12.54 17.02 -3.58
C ALA A 44 12.12 16.25 -2.31
N GLY A 45 12.94 16.29 -1.27
CA GLY A 45 12.62 15.68 0.02
C GLY A 45 11.34 16.19 0.66
N SER A 46 11.03 17.49 0.54
CA SER A 46 9.80 18.06 1.09
C SER A 46 8.54 17.48 0.43
N THR A 47 8.57 17.26 -0.88
CA THR A 47 7.45 16.62 -1.58
C THR A 47 7.38 15.12 -1.33
N GLN A 48 8.50 14.44 -1.19
CA GLN A 48 8.53 13.02 -0.77
C GLN A 48 7.94 12.83 0.63
N MET A 49 8.12 13.80 1.55
CA MET A 49 7.52 13.77 2.86
C MET A 49 5.98 13.71 2.79
N THR A 50 5.35 14.27 1.78
CA THR A 50 3.90 14.19 1.59
C THR A 50 3.42 12.75 1.37
N LEU A 51 4.20 11.90 0.68
CA LEU A 51 3.91 10.47 0.53
C LEU A 51 4.17 9.72 1.85
N SER A 52 5.26 10.04 2.53
CA SER A 52 5.61 9.39 3.78
C SER A 52 4.56 9.65 4.87
N THR A 53 4.06 10.88 4.98
CA THR A 53 3.00 11.24 5.93
C THR A 53 1.66 10.60 5.55
N TYR A 54 1.34 10.49 4.27
CA TYR A 54 0.15 9.76 3.82
C TYR A 54 0.19 8.29 4.26
N ILE A 55 1.30 7.60 4.01
CA ILE A 55 1.48 6.19 4.38
C ILE A 55 1.52 6.02 5.91
N LEU A 56 2.08 6.98 6.65
CA LEU A 56 2.05 6.99 8.11
C LEU A 56 0.61 7.09 8.63
N GLY A 57 -0.17 8.03 8.09
CA GLY A 57 -1.59 8.16 8.42
C GLY A 57 -2.35 6.86 8.13
N PHE A 58 -2.11 6.26 6.96
CA PHE A 58 -2.70 4.99 6.58
C PHE A 58 -2.32 3.85 7.53
N ALA A 59 -1.04 3.75 7.93
CA ALA A 59 -0.55 2.74 8.89
C ALA A 59 -1.25 2.87 10.26
N LEU A 60 -1.41 4.09 10.77
CA LEU A 60 -2.11 4.34 12.02
C LEU A 60 -3.61 4.05 11.90
N GLY A 61 -4.22 4.37 10.77
CA GLY A 61 -5.61 4.06 10.49
C GLY A 61 -5.91 2.55 10.50
N GLN A 62 -4.96 1.71 10.09
CA GLN A 62 -5.09 0.24 10.17
C GLN A 62 -5.36 -0.26 11.60
N LEU A 63 -4.80 0.41 12.62
CA LEU A 63 -5.02 0.06 14.02
C LEU A 63 -6.37 0.52 14.54
N ILE A 64 -6.88 1.62 14.02
CA ILE A 64 -8.05 2.33 14.57
C ILE A 64 -9.35 1.82 13.95
N TYR A 65 -9.42 1.69 12.62
CA TYR A 65 -10.67 1.42 11.92
C TYR A 65 -11.21 0.01 12.10
N GLY A 66 -10.38 -0.98 12.41
CA GLY A 66 -10.83 -2.33 12.73
C GLY A 66 -11.75 -2.33 13.96
N PRO A 67 -11.23 -1.98 15.14
CA PRO A 67 -12.04 -1.87 16.37
C PRO A 67 -13.22 -0.90 16.24
N MET A 68 -13.05 0.23 15.54
CA MET A 68 -14.16 1.16 15.30
C MET A 68 -15.31 0.51 14.53
N ALA A 69 -14.99 -0.24 13.48
CA ALA A 69 -15.99 -0.91 12.65
C ALA A 69 -16.69 -2.06 13.39
N ASP A 70 -16.00 -2.71 14.33
CA ASP A 70 -16.59 -3.73 15.21
C ASP A 70 -17.53 -3.12 16.28
N SER A 71 -17.28 -1.87 16.68
CA SER A 71 -18.03 -1.21 17.73
C SER A 71 -19.19 -0.34 17.22
N PHE A 72 -18.95 0.45 16.18
CA PHE A 72 -19.95 1.42 15.67
C PHE A 72 -20.75 0.88 14.48
N GLY A 73 -20.32 -0.24 13.88
CA GLY A 73 -20.91 -0.81 12.67
C GLY A 73 -20.05 -0.55 11.43
N ARG A 74 -20.23 -1.41 10.42
CA ARG A 74 -19.41 -1.37 9.21
C ARG A 74 -19.71 -0.15 8.34
N LYS A 75 -21.02 0.07 8.05
CA LYS A 75 -21.48 1.15 7.18
C LYS A 75 -21.15 2.55 7.72
N PRO A 76 -21.42 2.92 8.97
CA PRO A 76 -21.08 4.26 9.49
C PRO A 76 -19.58 4.55 9.41
N VAL A 77 -18.73 3.56 9.72
CA VAL A 77 -17.30 3.74 9.77
C VAL A 77 -16.71 3.90 8.35
N VAL A 78 -17.11 3.05 7.39
CA VAL A 78 -16.61 3.20 6.01
C VAL A 78 -17.14 4.46 5.36
N LEU A 79 -18.40 4.83 5.59
CA LEU A 79 -19.00 6.05 5.06
C LEU A 79 -18.31 7.29 5.62
N GLY A 80 -18.16 7.37 6.95
CA GLY A 80 -17.48 8.48 7.61
C GLY A 80 -16.02 8.60 7.16
N GLY A 81 -15.29 7.48 7.10
CA GLY A 81 -13.91 7.46 6.61
C GLY A 81 -13.78 7.92 5.15
N THR A 82 -14.70 7.49 4.27
CA THR A 82 -14.67 7.91 2.86
C THR A 82 -15.04 9.39 2.69
N LEU A 83 -15.95 9.92 3.49
CA LEU A 83 -16.26 11.35 3.50
C LEU A 83 -15.09 12.19 4.04
N VAL A 84 -14.41 11.74 5.10
CA VAL A 84 -13.19 12.40 5.59
C VAL A 84 -12.07 12.32 4.54
N PHE A 85 -11.94 11.21 3.81
CA PHE A 85 -11.01 11.09 2.68
C PHE A 85 -11.31 12.14 1.60
N ALA A 86 -12.59 12.31 1.22
CA ALA A 86 -13.00 13.32 0.23
C ALA A 86 -12.66 14.74 0.71
N ALA A 87 -12.97 15.06 1.98
CA ALA A 87 -12.66 16.36 2.56
C ALA A 87 -11.15 16.61 2.63
N ALA A 88 -10.35 15.60 3.01
CA ALA A 88 -8.90 15.70 3.03
C ALA A 88 -8.31 15.84 1.62
N ALA A 89 -8.90 15.17 0.61
CA ALA A 89 -8.50 15.35 -0.79
C ALA A 89 -8.76 16.79 -1.26
N VAL A 90 -9.93 17.37 -0.95
CA VAL A 90 -10.22 18.80 -1.22
C VAL A 90 -9.21 19.70 -0.51
N ALA A 91 -8.89 19.43 0.75
CA ALA A 91 -7.90 20.19 1.50
C ALA A 91 -6.48 20.10 0.85
N CYS A 92 -6.09 18.91 0.36
CA CYS A 92 -4.86 18.76 -0.42
C CYS A 92 -4.90 19.58 -1.74
N ALA A 93 -6.03 19.60 -2.44
CA ALA A 93 -6.20 20.37 -3.66
C ALA A 93 -6.12 21.90 -3.43
N LEU A 94 -6.45 22.36 -2.24
CA LEU A 94 -6.45 23.78 -1.86
C LEU A 94 -5.17 24.20 -1.10
N ALA A 95 -4.21 23.30 -0.91
CA ALA A 95 -2.97 23.58 -0.19
C ALA A 95 -2.14 24.67 -0.91
N GLN A 96 -1.74 25.70 -0.18
CA GLN A 96 -0.94 26.83 -0.68
C GLN A 96 0.54 26.72 -0.30
N THR A 97 0.88 25.83 0.62
CA THR A 97 2.26 25.58 1.06
C THR A 97 2.52 24.08 1.15
N ILE A 98 3.79 23.71 1.04
CA ILE A 98 4.18 22.30 1.17
C ILE A 98 3.84 21.74 2.55
N ASP A 99 3.97 22.53 3.61
CA ASP A 99 3.67 22.11 4.97
C ASP A 99 2.17 21.82 5.15
N GLN A 100 1.31 22.64 4.59
CA GLN A 100 -0.14 22.34 4.54
C GLN A 100 -0.40 21.03 3.82
N LEU A 101 0.23 20.82 2.65
CA LEU A 101 0.07 19.60 1.90
C LEU A 101 0.54 18.38 2.69
N ILE A 102 1.69 18.46 3.38
CA ILE A 102 2.22 17.38 4.24
C ILE A 102 1.20 17.00 5.33
N VAL A 103 0.65 17.99 6.04
CA VAL A 103 -0.33 17.76 7.10
C VAL A 103 -1.64 17.18 6.55
N MET A 104 -2.16 17.74 5.44
CA MET A 104 -3.41 17.25 4.84
C MET A 104 -3.25 15.83 4.27
N ARG A 105 -2.09 15.49 3.73
CA ARG A 105 -1.77 14.14 3.28
C ARG A 105 -1.78 13.11 4.41
N PHE A 106 -1.35 13.49 5.62
CA PHE A 106 -1.49 12.61 6.80
C PHE A 106 -2.95 12.23 7.06
N PHE A 107 -3.85 13.23 7.13
CA PHE A 107 -5.29 12.99 7.36
C PHE A 107 -5.93 12.24 6.18
N HIS A 108 -5.50 12.53 4.96
CA HIS A 108 -5.94 11.84 3.76
C HIS A 108 -5.58 10.34 3.80
N GLY A 109 -4.35 10.01 4.21
CA GLY A 109 -3.91 8.63 4.42
C GLY A 109 -4.64 7.93 5.57
N LEU A 110 -4.81 8.63 6.70
CA LEU A 110 -5.56 8.12 7.85
C LEU A 110 -6.97 7.72 7.43
N ALA A 111 -7.67 8.58 6.68
CA ALA A 111 -9.02 8.32 6.20
C ALA A 111 -9.10 7.18 5.17
N ALA A 112 -8.08 7.04 4.30
CA ALA A 112 -8.00 5.97 3.31
C ALA A 112 -8.01 4.57 3.94
N ALA A 113 -7.47 4.42 5.14
CA ALA A 113 -7.41 3.14 5.85
C ALA A 113 -8.80 2.61 6.22
N ALA A 114 -9.81 3.47 6.39
CA ALA A 114 -11.17 3.06 6.72
C ALA A 114 -11.74 2.09 5.66
N ALA A 115 -11.64 2.47 4.39
CA ALA A 115 -12.08 1.63 3.28
C ALA A 115 -11.30 0.30 3.26
N SER A 116 -9.97 0.35 3.30
CA SER A 116 -9.10 -0.82 3.23
C SER A 116 -9.38 -1.86 4.32
N VAL A 117 -9.66 -1.41 5.54
CA VAL A 117 -9.94 -2.30 6.69
C VAL A 117 -11.36 -2.86 6.63
N VAL A 118 -12.35 -2.00 6.37
CA VAL A 118 -13.78 -2.37 6.48
C VAL A 118 -14.24 -3.24 5.31
N ILE A 119 -13.65 -3.09 4.11
CA ILE A 119 -14.02 -3.90 2.93
C ILE A 119 -13.93 -5.40 3.22
N ASN A 120 -12.85 -5.85 3.85
CA ASN A 120 -12.66 -7.27 4.18
C ASN A 120 -13.71 -7.80 5.16
N ALA A 121 -14.17 -6.95 6.08
CA ALA A 121 -15.23 -7.30 7.02
C ALA A 121 -16.60 -7.33 6.31
N LEU A 122 -16.94 -6.32 5.50
CA LEU A 122 -18.16 -6.28 4.70
C LEU A 122 -18.27 -7.49 3.78
N MET A 123 -17.18 -7.87 3.10
CA MET A 123 -17.16 -9.05 2.24
C MET A 123 -17.52 -10.33 2.99
N ARG A 124 -16.97 -10.53 4.19
CA ARG A 124 -17.26 -11.69 5.05
C ARG A 124 -18.68 -11.69 5.60
N ASP A 125 -19.24 -10.50 5.83
CA ASP A 125 -20.59 -10.35 6.38
C ASP A 125 -21.67 -10.55 5.29
N ILE A 126 -21.39 -10.17 4.03
CA ILE A 126 -22.33 -10.19 2.92
C ILE A 126 -22.36 -11.54 2.19
N TYR A 127 -21.17 -12.16 2.01
CA TYR A 127 -21.04 -13.36 1.17
C TYR A 127 -20.82 -14.63 1.99
N PRO A 128 -21.53 -15.74 1.66
CA PRO A 128 -21.25 -17.05 2.25
C PRO A 128 -19.84 -17.53 1.86
N LYS A 129 -19.28 -18.45 2.65
CA LYS A 129 -17.89 -18.94 2.49
C LYS A 129 -17.57 -19.42 1.08
N GLU A 130 -18.55 -20.04 0.42
CA GLU A 130 -18.44 -20.63 -0.91
C GLU A 130 -18.28 -19.57 -2.01
N GLU A 131 -18.89 -18.40 -1.84
CA GLU A 131 -18.84 -17.28 -2.80
C GLU A 131 -17.80 -16.23 -2.46
N LEU A 132 -17.39 -16.13 -1.18
CA LEU A 132 -16.50 -15.11 -0.66
C LEU A 132 -15.18 -15.04 -1.44
N SER A 133 -14.56 -16.19 -1.69
CA SER A 133 -13.28 -16.25 -2.42
C SER A 133 -13.40 -15.68 -3.84
N ARG A 134 -14.50 -16.01 -4.54
CA ARG A 134 -14.78 -15.51 -5.90
C ARG A 134 -14.99 -13.98 -5.89
N MET A 135 -15.80 -13.49 -4.95
CA MET A 135 -16.11 -12.07 -4.85
C MET A 135 -14.87 -11.24 -4.44
N MET A 136 -14.06 -11.75 -3.51
CA MET A 136 -12.77 -11.14 -3.17
C MET A 136 -11.81 -11.10 -4.37
N SER A 137 -11.81 -12.11 -5.23
CA SER A 137 -11.00 -12.11 -6.45
C SER A 137 -11.41 -10.99 -7.42
N PHE A 138 -12.71 -10.67 -7.54
CA PHE A 138 -13.16 -9.53 -8.33
C PHE A 138 -12.72 -8.18 -7.73
N VAL A 139 -12.83 -8.01 -6.42
CA VAL A 139 -12.30 -6.79 -5.75
C VAL A 139 -10.79 -6.68 -5.99
N MET A 140 -10.05 -7.77 -5.85
CA MET A 140 -8.61 -7.82 -6.13
C MET A 140 -8.27 -7.47 -7.57
N LEU A 141 -9.04 -7.96 -8.54
CA LEU A 141 -8.87 -7.62 -9.95
C LEU A 141 -9.02 -6.11 -10.18
N VAL A 142 -10.07 -5.52 -9.63
CA VAL A 142 -10.32 -4.08 -9.73
C VAL A 142 -9.18 -3.28 -9.07
N THR A 143 -8.74 -3.67 -7.88
CA THR A 143 -7.63 -2.99 -7.18
C THR A 143 -6.29 -3.13 -7.88
N THR A 144 -6.09 -4.19 -8.67
CA THR A 144 -4.83 -4.38 -9.41
C THR A 144 -4.76 -3.50 -10.66
N ILE A 145 -5.90 -3.14 -11.25
CA ILE A 145 -5.96 -2.22 -12.38
C ILE A 145 -5.56 -0.80 -11.97
N ALA A 146 -5.86 -0.40 -10.73
CA ALA A 146 -5.58 0.95 -10.25
C ALA A 146 -4.10 1.34 -10.35
N PRO A 147 -3.11 0.58 -9.83
CA PRO A 147 -1.70 0.92 -9.96
C PRO A 147 -1.19 0.94 -11.41
N LEU A 148 -1.83 0.17 -12.31
CA LEU A 148 -1.46 0.17 -13.72
C LEU A 148 -1.88 1.48 -14.40
N MET A 149 -3.11 1.92 -14.14
CA MET A 149 -3.70 3.09 -14.82
C MET A 149 -3.37 4.41 -14.12
N ALA A 150 -3.21 4.39 -12.80
CA ALA A 150 -3.11 5.60 -12.00
C ALA A 150 -1.93 6.52 -12.40
N PRO A 151 -0.68 6.06 -12.55
CA PRO A 151 0.42 6.94 -12.94
C PRO A 151 0.28 7.45 -14.37
N ILE A 152 -0.35 6.68 -15.27
CA ILE A 152 -0.65 7.09 -16.65
C ILE A 152 -1.66 8.24 -16.61
N VAL A 153 -2.77 8.05 -15.91
CA VAL A 153 -3.80 9.10 -15.74
C VAL A 153 -3.22 10.32 -15.05
N GLY A 154 -2.42 10.13 -13.99
CA GLY A 154 -1.73 11.22 -13.29
C GLY A 154 -0.80 12.02 -14.20
N GLY A 155 -0.01 11.34 -15.03
CA GLY A 155 0.85 11.98 -16.03
C GLY A 155 0.05 12.78 -17.08
N TRP A 156 -1.04 12.22 -17.61
CA TRP A 156 -1.92 12.94 -18.55
C TRP A 156 -2.63 14.12 -17.91
N VAL A 157 -3.03 14.03 -16.63
CA VAL A 157 -3.59 15.18 -15.91
C VAL A 157 -2.59 16.33 -15.87
N LEU A 158 -1.30 16.06 -15.71
CA LEU A 158 -0.26 17.10 -15.68
C LEU A 158 -0.02 17.77 -17.04
N VAL A 159 -0.29 17.09 -18.16
CA VAL A 159 -0.17 17.66 -19.51
C VAL A 159 -1.24 18.73 -19.77
N TRP A 160 -2.48 18.50 -19.32
CA TRP A 160 -3.63 19.34 -19.64
C TRP A 160 -4.07 20.25 -18.50
N LEU A 161 -3.75 19.86 -17.26
CA LEU A 161 -4.24 20.46 -16.03
C LEU A 161 -3.10 20.61 -15.01
N SER A 162 -3.40 21.12 -13.81
CA SER A 162 -2.45 21.17 -12.72
C SER A 162 -2.58 19.94 -11.79
N TRP A 163 -1.56 19.69 -10.98
CA TRP A 163 -1.57 18.60 -10.00
C TRP A 163 -2.74 18.65 -8.99
N HIS A 164 -3.31 19.83 -8.75
CA HIS A 164 -4.50 20.02 -7.89
C HIS A 164 -5.68 19.18 -8.36
N TYR A 165 -5.83 19.00 -9.69
CA TYR A 165 -6.92 18.20 -10.26
C TYR A 165 -6.83 16.71 -9.94
N ILE A 166 -5.65 16.18 -9.61
CA ILE A 166 -5.50 14.82 -9.12
C ILE A 166 -6.33 14.65 -7.83
N PHE A 167 -6.22 15.60 -6.91
CA PHE A 167 -6.98 15.55 -5.66
C PHE A 167 -8.48 15.83 -5.86
N TRP A 168 -8.85 16.70 -6.80
CA TRP A 168 -10.25 16.90 -7.15
C TRP A 168 -10.89 15.63 -7.73
N ILE A 169 -10.20 14.90 -8.60
CA ILE A 169 -10.63 13.61 -9.13
C ILE A 169 -10.86 12.60 -7.99
N LEU A 170 -9.91 12.52 -7.04
CA LEU A 170 -10.01 11.65 -5.88
C LEU A 170 -11.18 12.04 -4.96
N ALA A 171 -11.40 13.34 -4.75
CA ALA A 171 -12.52 13.85 -3.96
C ALA A 171 -13.87 13.46 -4.59
N VAL A 172 -14.03 13.68 -5.89
CA VAL A 172 -15.24 13.31 -6.62
C VAL A 172 -15.47 11.80 -6.58
N ALA A 173 -14.42 11.00 -6.83
CA ALA A 173 -14.50 9.54 -6.74
C ALA A 173 -14.94 9.06 -5.34
N ALA A 174 -14.41 9.67 -4.28
CA ALA A 174 -14.77 9.35 -2.90
C ALA A 174 -16.21 9.78 -2.56
N ILE A 175 -16.68 10.93 -3.04
CA ILE A 175 -18.07 11.38 -2.87
C ILE A 175 -19.03 10.43 -3.58
N LEU A 176 -18.73 10.04 -4.82
CA LEU A 176 -19.52 9.06 -5.57
C LEU A 176 -19.56 7.71 -4.86
N ALA A 177 -18.41 7.22 -4.40
CA ALA A 177 -18.33 5.99 -3.62
C ALA A 177 -19.15 6.10 -2.31
N SER A 178 -19.08 7.23 -1.61
CA SER A 178 -19.87 7.49 -0.39
C SER A 178 -21.38 7.48 -0.67
N ALA A 179 -21.82 8.10 -1.76
CA ALA A 179 -23.21 8.07 -2.18
C ALA A 179 -23.67 6.64 -2.50
N MET A 180 -22.85 5.88 -3.22
CA MET A 180 -23.17 4.47 -3.54
C MET A 180 -23.24 3.61 -2.27
N ILE A 181 -22.34 3.81 -1.29
CA ILE A 181 -22.41 3.12 0.00
C ILE A 181 -23.71 3.49 0.73
N PHE A 182 -24.02 4.79 0.79
CA PHE A 182 -25.18 5.27 1.52
C PHE A 182 -26.49 4.66 1.01
N PHE A 183 -26.69 4.61 -0.31
CA PHE A 183 -27.93 4.14 -0.92
C PHE A 183 -27.98 2.63 -1.13
N LEU A 184 -26.85 1.96 -1.41
CA LEU A 184 -26.84 0.58 -1.90
C LEU A 184 -26.36 -0.44 -0.86
N ILE A 185 -25.55 -0.03 0.13
CA ILE A 185 -25.05 -0.92 1.18
C ILE A 185 -25.86 -0.74 2.46
N LYS A 186 -26.44 -1.83 2.96
CA LYS A 186 -27.08 -1.87 4.27
C LYS A 186 -26.04 -2.15 5.36
N GLU A 187 -26.32 -1.74 6.61
CA GLU A 187 -25.51 -2.13 7.75
C GLU A 187 -25.49 -3.66 7.87
N THR A 188 -24.29 -4.22 8.00
CA THR A 188 -24.10 -5.68 8.06
C THR A 188 -23.86 -6.18 9.48
N LEU A 189 -23.46 -5.30 10.40
CA LEU A 189 -23.23 -5.63 11.80
C LEU A 189 -24.38 -5.17 12.69
N PRO A 190 -25.32 -6.07 13.07
CA PRO A 190 -26.44 -5.72 13.90
C PRO A 190 -25.98 -5.27 15.30
N PRO A 191 -26.73 -4.40 15.99
CA PRO A 191 -26.32 -3.81 17.28
C PRO A 191 -25.96 -4.85 18.34
N GLU A 192 -26.62 -6.01 18.35
CA GLU A 192 -26.42 -7.10 19.32
C GLU A 192 -25.07 -7.81 19.17
N ARG A 193 -24.45 -7.71 17.97
CA ARG A 193 -23.13 -8.31 17.68
C ARG A 193 -21.98 -7.33 17.78
N ARG A 194 -22.27 -6.04 18.07
CA ARG A 194 -21.24 -5.01 18.23
C ARG A 194 -20.45 -5.27 19.51
N GLN A 195 -19.13 -5.17 19.38
CA GLN A 195 -18.25 -5.32 20.54
C GLN A 195 -17.96 -3.94 21.14
N PRO A 196 -17.95 -3.80 22.48
CA PRO A 196 -17.52 -2.55 23.09
C PRO A 196 -16.09 -2.20 22.68
N PHE A 197 -15.85 -0.91 22.45
CA PHE A 197 -14.52 -0.42 22.06
C PHE A 197 -13.56 -0.50 23.26
N HIS A 198 -12.83 -1.60 23.35
CA HIS A 198 -11.87 -1.85 24.43
C HIS A 198 -10.44 -1.66 23.97
N ILE A 199 -9.92 -0.44 24.04
CA ILE A 199 -8.53 -0.11 23.71
C ILE A 199 -7.55 -0.99 24.49
N ARG A 200 -7.81 -1.27 25.77
CA ARG A 200 -6.94 -2.09 26.64
C ARG A 200 -6.77 -3.53 26.13
N THR A 201 -7.83 -4.14 25.65
CA THR A 201 -7.80 -5.50 25.07
C THR A 201 -7.02 -5.51 23.76
N THR A 202 -7.24 -4.50 22.91
CA THR A 202 -6.54 -4.34 21.65
C THR A 202 -5.03 -4.15 21.86
N ILE A 203 -4.63 -3.30 22.81
CA ILE A 203 -3.22 -3.10 23.18
C ILE A 203 -2.63 -4.39 23.77
N GLY A 204 -3.38 -5.12 24.60
CA GLY A 204 -2.96 -6.41 25.15
C GLY A 204 -2.66 -7.45 24.06
N ASN A 205 -3.52 -7.55 23.08
CA ASN A 205 -3.34 -8.45 21.93
C ASN A 205 -2.12 -8.05 21.08
N PHE A 206 -1.90 -6.75 20.85
CA PHE A 206 -0.69 -6.26 20.19
C PHE A 206 0.56 -6.59 20.99
N ALA A 207 0.56 -6.39 22.30
CA ALA A 207 1.69 -6.71 23.17
C ALA A 207 2.05 -8.21 23.14
N ALA A 208 1.07 -9.10 23.04
CA ALA A 208 1.30 -10.54 22.89
C ALA A 208 2.03 -10.86 21.57
N LEU A 209 1.62 -10.24 20.46
CA LEU A 209 2.27 -10.41 19.15
C LEU A 209 3.70 -9.85 19.14
N PHE A 210 3.94 -8.70 19.79
CA PHE A 210 5.27 -8.10 19.93
C PHE A 210 6.24 -8.99 20.72
N ARG A 211 5.75 -9.76 21.68
CA ARG A 211 6.57 -10.70 22.47
C ARG A 211 6.98 -11.93 21.66
N HIS A 212 6.26 -12.27 20.60
CA HIS A 212 6.57 -13.43 19.77
C HIS A 212 7.64 -13.10 18.72
N LYS A 213 8.91 -13.20 19.12
CA LYS A 213 10.09 -12.78 18.33
C LYS A 213 10.08 -13.27 16.88
N ARG A 214 9.63 -14.51 16.63
CA ARG A 214 9.62 -15.13 15.30
C ARG A 214 8.61 -14.41 14.38
N VAL A 215 7.38 -14.20 14.86
CA VAL A 215 6.33 -13.52 14.10
C VAL A 215 6.68 -12.05 13.88
N LEU A 216 7.19 -11.37 14.92
CA LEU A 216 7.67 -10.00 14.78
C LEU A 216 8.76 -9.90 13.69
N SER A 217 9.69 -10.86 13.65
CA SER A 217 10.74 -10.87 12.61
C SER A 217 10.17 -11.08 11.20
N TYR A 218 9.12 -11.88 11.02
CA TYR A 218 8.46 -12.01 9.72
C TYR A 218 7.69 -10.74 9.34
N MET A 219 7.06 -10.08 10.31
CA MET A 219 6.42 -8.77 10.08
C MET A 219 7.44 -7.71 9.67
N LEU A 220 8.59 -7.64 10.37
CA LEU A 220 9.68 -6.73 10.04
C LEU A 220 10.27 -7.04 8.65
N ALA A 221 10.54 -8.31 8.34
CA ALA A 221 11.06 -8.70 7.03
C ALA A 221 10.11 -8.31 5.89
N SER A 222 8.80 -8.53 6.04
CA SER A 222 7.80 -8.11 5.06
C SER A 222 7.67 -6.57 5.00
N GLY A 223 7.79 -5.90 6.14
CA GLY A 223 7.75 -4.44 6.23
C GLY A 223 8.93 -3.79 5.51
N PHE A 224 10.14 -4.29 5.69
CA PHE A 224 11.32 -3.80 4.96
C PHE A 224 11.25 -4.12 3.46
N SER A 225 10.70 -5.26 3.06
CA SER A 225 10.43 -5.55 1.65
C SER A 225 9.52 -4.48 1.01
N PHE A 226 8.44 -4.12 1.69
CA PHE A 226 7.56 -3.04 1.25
C PHE A 226 8.26 -1.67 1.28
N ALA A 227 9.06 -1.39 2.30
CA ALA A 227 9.80 -0.13 2.42
C ALA A 227 10.79 0.07 1.25
N GLY A 228 11.41 -1.00 0.76
CA GLY A 228 12.23 -0.95 -0.46
C GLY A 228 11.43 -0.56 -1.70
N MET A 229 10.21 -1.11 -1.87
CA MET A 229 9.29 -0.64 -2.91
C MET A 229 8.90 0.82 -2.69
N PHE A 230 8.59 1.20 -1.46
CA PHE A 230 8.19 2.56 -1.13
C PHE A 230 9.33 3.58 -1.36
N SER A 231 10.59 3.16 -1.19
CA SER A 231 11.75 3.97 -1.57
C SER A 231 11.75 4.31 -3.06
N PHE A 232 11.37 3.34 -3.92
CA PHE A 232 11.15 3.61 -5.34
C PHE A 232 9.93 4.52 -5.57
N LEU A 233 8.80 4.29 -4.91
CA LEU A 233 7.62 5.15 -5.07
C LEU A 233 7.93 6.61 -4.71
N SER A 234 8.72 6.82 -3.67
CA SER A 234 9.09 8.15 -3.17
C SER A 234 10.14 8.85 -4.05
N ALA A 235 11.20 8.17 -4.41
CA ALA A 235 12.35 8.74 -5.12
C ALA A 235 12.33 8.51 -6.64
N GLY A 236 11.64 7.47 -7.11
CA GLY A 236 11.59 7.10 -8.52
C GLY A 236 11.16 8.20 -9.46
N PRO A 237 10.11 8.99 -9.17
CA PRO A 237 9.73 10.12 -10.01
C PRO A 237 10.87 11.11 -10.24
N PHE A 238 11.64 11.46 -9.20
CA PHE A 238 12.80 12.34 -9.34
C PHE A 238 13.92 11.68 -10.13
N VAL A 239 14.21 10.41 -9.87
CA VAL A 239 15.25 9.65 -10.59
C VAL A 239 14.90 9.48 -12.07
N TYR A 240 13.64 9.20 -12.40
CA TYR A 240 13.23 8.97 -13.78
C TYR A 240 12.99 10.27 -14.54
N ILE A 241 12.26 11.22 -13.94
CA ILE A 241 11.85 12.47 -14.62
C ILE A 241 12.98 13.49 -14.61
N GLU A 242 13.56 13.83 -13.46
CA GLU A 242 14.56 14.89 -13.37
C GLU A 242 15.96 14.43 -13.79
N ILE A 243 16.42 13.25 -13.28
CA ILE A 243 17.80 12.78 -13.53
C ILE A 243 17.93 12.12 -14.90
N ASN A 244 16.93 11.31 -15.30
CA ASN A 244 16.97 10.58 -16.59
C ASN A 244 16.10 11.22 -17.68
N HIS A 245 15.55 12.42 -17.43
CA HIS A 245 14.79 13.22 -18.40
C HIS A 245 13.60 12.49 -19.04
N VAL A 246 12.96 11.57 -18.30
CA VAL A 246 11.70 10.92 -18.72
C VAL A 246 10.59 11.95 -18.63
N ALA A 247 9.82 12.16 -19.69
CA ALA A 247 8.66 13.04 -19.64
C ALA A 247 7.63 12.54 -18.60
N PRO A 248 7.02 13.42 -17.79
CA PRO A 248 6.09 13.03 -16.72
C PRO A 248 4.94 12.12 -17.19
N GLU A 249 4.41 12.37 -18.40
CA GLU A 249 3.38 11.55 -19.03
C GLU A 249 3.87 10.13 -19.38
N ASN A 250 5.16 9.96 -19.62
CA ASN A 250 5.75 8.67 -19.92
C ASN A 250 6.13 7.87 -18.66
N PHE A 251 6.21 8.50 -17.51
CA PHE A 251 6.54 7.82 -16.24
C PHE A 251 5.62 6.61 -15.97
N GLY A 252 4.34 6.76 -16.28
CA GLY A 252 3.35 5.68 -16.11
C GLY A 252 3.67 4.41 -16.91
N TYR A 253 4.28 4.52 -18.08
CA TYR A 253 4.67 3.33 -18.89
C TYR A 253 5.83 2.57 -18.25
N TYR A 254 6.82 3.27 -17.69
CA TYR A 254 7.90 2.64 -16.93
C TYR A 254 7.37 2.02 -15.64
N PHE A 255 6.41 2.68 -14.99
CA PHE A 255 5.75 2.15 -13.80
C PHE A 255 4.94 0.89 -14.12
N ALA A 256 4.30 0.83 -15.27
CA ALA A 256 3.54 -0.34 -15.72
C ALA A 256 4.41 -1.61 -15.79
N LEU A 257 5.70 -1.49 -16.07
CA LEU A 257 6.62 -2.62 -16.05
C LEU A 257 6.69 -3.28 -14.66
N ASN A 258 6.66 -2.50 -13.59
CA ASN A 258 6.61 -3.02 -12.22
C ASN A 258 5.37 -3.89 -12.01
N ILE A 259 4.22 -3.45 -12.56
CA ILE A 259 2.95 -4.16 -12.44
C ILE A 259 2.97 -5.46 -13.25
N VAL A 260 3.59 -5.45 -14.44
CA VAL A 260 3.81 -6.68 -15.24
C VAL A 260 4.62 -7.70 -14.44
N PHE A 261 5.75 -7.29 -13.85
CA PHE A 261 6.56 -8.17 -12.99
C PHE A 261 5.79 -8.66 -11.77
N LEU A 262 4.98 -7.80 -11.15
CA LEU A 262 4.12 -8.17 -10.03
C LEU A 262 3.10 -9.25 -10.42
N PHE A 263 2.48 -9.13 -11.60
CA PHE A 263 1.59 -10.15 -12.15
C PHE A 263 2.31 -11.47 -12.37
N VAL A 264 3.46 -11.44 -13.05
CA VAL A 264 4.26 -12.63 -13.32
C VAL A 264 4.63 -13.35 -12.02
N MET A 265 5.11 -12.59 -11.01
CA MET A 265 5.48 -13.16 -9.72
C MET A 265 4.28 -13.64 -8.90
N THR A 266 3.12 -13.00 -9.04
CA THR A 266 1.87 -13.47 -8.40
C THR A 266 1.40 -14.78 -9.02
N ILE A 267 1.44 -14.93 -10.35
CA ILE A 267 1.12 -16.18 -11.05
C ILE A 267 2.11 -17.28 -10.65
N PHE A 268 3.39 -16.98 -10.65
CA PHE A 268 4.44 -17.90 -10.21
C PHE A 268 4.17 -18.38 -8.77
N ASN A 269 3.91 -17.44 -7.85
CA ASN A 269 3.57 -17.78 -6.47
C ASN A 269 2.35 -18.69 -6.38
N SER A 270 1.25 -18.35 -7.06
CA SER A 270 0.01 -19.13 -7.01
C SER A 270 0.19 -20.58 -7.49
N ARG A 271 1.06 -20.78 -8.51
CA ARG A 271 1.33 -22.10 -9.07
C ARG A 271 2.23 -22.96 -8.22
N PHE A 272 3.22 -22.34 -7.55
CA PHE A 272 4.28 -23.09 -6.86
C PHE A 272 4.11 -23.13 -5.34
N VAL A 273 3.34 -22.24 -4.72
CA VAL A 273 3.22 -22.17 -3.26
C VAL A 273 2.71 -23.49 -2.63
N ARG A 274 1.82 -24.22 -3.32
CA ARG A 274 1.31 -25.52 -2.84
C ARG A 274 2.40 -26.60 -2.79
N ARG A 275 3.42 -26.52 -3.66
CA ARG A 275 4.53 -27.52 -3.73
C ARG A 275 5.71 -27.13 -2.84
N ILE A 276 6.04 -25.85 -2.81
CA ILE A 276 7.24 -25.30 -2.16
C ILE A 276 6.94 -24.90 -0.71
N GLY A 277 5.69 -24.53 -0.39
CA GLY A 277 5.26 -24.03 0.91
C GLY A 277 5.44 -22.51 1.05
N ALA A 278 4.56 -21.88 1.83
CA ALA A 278 4.52 -20.41 2.00
C ALA A 278 5.84 -19.85 2.56
N LEU A 279 6.45 -20.50 3.55
CA LEU A 279 7.70 -20.02 4.14
C LEU A 279 8.87 -20.00 3.14
N ASN A 280 8.98 -21.03 2.30
CA ASN A 280 10.05 -21.10 1.31
C ASN A 280 9.80 -20.11 0.16
N MET A 281 8.54 -19.92 -0.26
CA MET A 281 8.17 -18.88 -1.24
C MET A 281 8.45 -17.48 -0.69
N PHE A 282 8.15 -17.24 0.59
CA PHE A 282 8.52 -16.00 1.27
C PHE A 282 10.03 -15.73 1.21
N ARG A 283 10.84 -16.73 1.58
CA ARG A 283 12.31 -16.65 1.53
C ARG A 283 12.83 -16.41 0.10
N SER A 284 12.31 -17.15 -0.86
CA SER A 284 12.70 -16.99 -2.28
C SER A 284 12.43 -15.57 -2.78
N GLY A 285 11.28 -14.98 -2.43
CA GLY A 285 10.98 -13.60 -2.77
C GLY A 285 11.97 -12.60 -2.19
N LEU A 286 12.36 -12.77 -0.92
CA LEU A 286 13.36 -11.93 -0.27
C LEU A 286 14.76 -12.07 -0.90
N TRP A 287 15.16 -13.28 -1.28
CA TRP A 287 16.43 -13.50 -1.97
C TRP A 287 16.45 -12.86 -3.36
N ILE A 288 15.36 -12.96 -4.12
CA ILE A 288 15.26 -12.28 -5.43
C ILE A 288 15.36 -10.77 -5.23
N GLN A 289 14.68 -10.21 -4.25
CA GLN A 289 14.77 -8.78 -3.92
C GLN A 289 16.20 -8.35 -3.56
N PHE A 290 16.91 -9.17 -2.77
CA PHE A 290 18.30 -8.89 -2.40
C PHE A 290 19.23 -8.92 -3.61
N ILE A 291 19.08 -9.93 -4.49
CA ILE A 291 19.87 -10.05 -5.72
C ILE A 291 19.60 -8.84 -6.63
N MET A 292 18.35 -8.41 -6.76
CA MET A 292 18.01 -7.25 -7.58
C MET A 292 18.51 -5.93 -6.98
N ALA A 293 18.52 -5.81 -5.66
CA ALA A 293 19.13 -4.67 -4.99
C ALA A 293 20.67 -4.64 -5.20
N ALA A 294 21.33 -5.77 -5.06
CA ALA A 294 22.77 -5.90 -5.40
C ALA A 294 23.04 -5.59 -6.88
N TRP A 295 22.19 -6.09 -7.78
CA TRP A 295 22.25 -5.76 -9.20
C TRP A 295 22.18 -4.25 -9.45
N MET A 296 21.24 -3.53 -8.81
CA MET A 296 21.12 -2.08 -8.96
C MET A 296 22.39 -1.34 -8.47
N VAL A 297 22.98 -1.77 -7.36
CA VAL A 297 24.24 -1.21 -6.86
C VAL A 297 25.38 -1.46 -7.87
N ILE A 298 25.57 -2.69 -8.34
CA ILE A 298 26.61 -3.06 -9.31
C ILE A 298 26.39 -2.32 -10.64
N SER A 299 25.15 -2.25 -11.10
CA SER A 299 24.78 -1.53 -12.33
C SER A 299 25.13 -0.05 -12.26
N ALA A 300 24.86 0.60 -11.12
CA ALA A 300 25.20 2.00 -10.92
C ALA A 300 26.71 2.23 -10.83
N LEU A 301 27.48 1.32 -10.19
CA LEU A 301 28.93 1.37 -10.14
C LEU A 301 29.59 1.18 -11.51
N LEU A 302 29.02 0.31 -12.34
CA LEU A 302 29.55 0.01 -13.68
C LEU A 302 29.00 0.95 -14.77
N GLY A 303 28.06 1.85 -14.43
CA GLY A 303 27.46 2.77 -15.40
C GLY A 303 26.65 2.07 -16.49
N LEU A 304 25.94 0.97 -16.19
CA LEU A 304 25.17 0.17 -17.16
C LEU A 304 23.92 0.87 -17.70
N GLY A 305 23.69 2.12 -17.30
CA GLY A 305 22.63 2.96 -17.83
C GLY A 305 21.25 2.75 -17.19
N PHE A 306 20.31 3.58 -17.65
CA PHE A 306 18.97 3.71 -17.07
C PHE A 306 18.14 2.42 -17.11
N TRP A 307 18.17 1.70 -18.23
CA TRP A 307 17.37 0.47 -18.38
C TRP A 307 17.75 -0.64 -17.41
N SER A 308 19.03 -0.72 -17.04
CA SER A 308 19.48 -1.67 -16.02
C SER A 308 18.87 -1.38 -14.65
N LEU A 309 18.73 -0.09 -14.31
CA LEU A 309 18.04 0.35 -13.09
C LEU A 309 16.54 0.03 -13.16
N VAL A 310 15.88 0.34 -14.29
CA VAL A 310 14.45 0.08 -14.51
C VAL A 310 14.11 -1.39 -14.32
N VAL A 311 14.89 -2.29 -14.93
CA VAL A 311 14.68 -3.75 -14.80
C VAL A 311 14.92 -4.22 -13.36
N GLY A 312 15.97 -3.72 -12.71
CA GLY A 312 16.25 -4.03 -11.30
C GLY A 312 15.12 -3.64 -10.36
N VAL A 313 14.60 -2.42 -10.54
CA VAL A 313 13.43 -1.92 -9.78
C VAL A 313 12.19 -2.76 -10.05
N ALA A 314 11.89 -3.04 -11.33
CA ALA A 314 10.70 -3.78 -11.71
C ALA A 314 10.70 -5.21 -11.14
N ALA A 315 11.83 -5.89 -11.18
CA ALA A 315 11.99 -7.23 -10.62
C ALA A 315 11.91 -7.21 -9.07
N PHE A 316 12.48 -6.19 -8.42
CA PHE A 316 12.37 -5.99 -6.96
C PHE A 316 10.91 -5.79 -6.54
N VAL A 317 10.23 -4.83 -7.16
CA VAL A 317 8.83 -4.48 -6.87
C VAL A 317 7.89 -5.65 -7.17
N GLY A 318 8.14 -6.36 -8.26
CA GLY A 318 7.36 -7.55 -8.64
C GLY A 318 7.30 -8.62 -7.55
N CYS A 319 8.36 -8.77 -6.76
CA CYS A 319 8.39 -9.77 -5.67
C CYS A 319 7.60 -9.35 -4.43
N VAL A 320 7.21 -8.07 -4.27
CA VAL A 320 6.55 -7.59 -3.05
C VAL A 320 5.22 -8.29 -2.77
N SER A 321 4.42 -8.59 -3.79
CA SER A 321 3.16 -9.33 -3.64
C SER A 321 3.40 -10.75 -3.12
N MET A 322 4.38 -11.46 -3.70
CA MET A 322 4.78 -12.80 -3.27
C MET A 322 5.28 -12.80 -1.82
N VAL A 323 6.14 -11.86 -1.47
CA VAL A 323 6.65 -11.70 -0.10
C VAL A 323 5.50 -11.44 0.88
N SER A 324 4.63 -10.48 0.58
CA SER A 324 3.57 -10.05 1.50
C SER A 324 2.51 -11.13 1.73
N SER A 325 2.06 -11.81 0.68
CA SER A 325 1.04 -12.86 0.79
C SER A 325 1.54 -14.07 1.58
N ASN A 326 2.77 -14.50 1.32
CA ASN A 326 3.35 -15.64 2.02
C ASN A 326 3.76 -15.30 3.47
N ALA A 327 4.24 -14.07 3.73
CA ALA A 327 4.47 -13.61 5.11
C ALA A 327 3.16 -13.64 5.92
N MET A 328 2.06 -13.12 5.33
CA MET A 328 0.76 -13.14 5.98
C MET A 328 0.29 -14.57 6.27
N ALA A 329 0.44 -15.50 5.34
CA ALA A 329 0.09 -16.89 5.53
C ALA A 329 0.86 -17.52 6.71
N VAL A 330 2.18 -17.30 6.79
CA VAL A 330 3.03 -17.79 7.89
C VAL A 330 2.67 -17.14 9.23
N ILE A 331 2.33 -15.85 9.26
CA ILE A 331 1.93 -15.13 10.47
C ILE A 331 0.59 -15.67 11.00
N LEU A 332 -0.38 -15.88 10.11
CA LEU A 332 -1.72 -16.36 10.49
C LEU A 332 -1.71 -17.83 10.94
N ASP A 333 -0.81 -18.64 10.42
CA ASP A 333 -0.63 -20.04 10.85
C ASP A 333 -0.17 -20.14 12.32
N GLU A 334 0.67 -19.19 12.77
CA GLU A 334 1.12 -19.13 14.18
C GLU A 334 0.03 -18.57 15.14
N PHE A 335 -0.92 -17.74 14.64
CA PHE A 335 -1.95 -17.09 15.46
C PHE A 335 -3.37 -17.16 14.85
N PRO A 336 -3.93 -18.35 14.65
CA PRO A 336 -5.23 -18.53 13.99
C PRO A 336 -6.40 -17.88 14.76
N HIS A 337 -6.31 -17.79 16.11
CA HIS A 337 -7.37 -17.20 16.96
C HIS A 337 -7.30 -15.66 17.04
N MET A 338 -6.24 -15.04 16.55
CA MET A 338 -6.06 -13.57 16.53
C MET A 338 -5.82 -13.04 15.12
N ALA A 339 -6.38 -13.70 14.10
CA ALA A 339 -6.12 -13.39 12.69
C ALA A 339 -6.39 -11.92 12.32
N GLY A 340 -7.44 -11.32 12.85
CA GLY A 340 -7.76 -9.90 12.63
C GLY A 340 -6.69 -8.97 13.20
N THR A 341 -6.29 -9.19 14.46
CA THR A 341 -5.26 -8.40 15.14
C THR A 341 -3.88 -8.59 14.47
N ALA A 342 -3.55 -9.83 14.09
CA ALA A 342 -2.30 -10.15 13.41
C ALA A 342 -2.22 -9.47 12.04
N SER A 343 -3.30 -9.47 11.26
CA SER A 343 -3.39 -8.80 9.96
C SER A 343 -3.27 -7.28 10.07
N SER A 344 -3.96 -6.67 11.05
CA SER A 344 -3.89 -5.25 11.32
C SER A 344 -2.49 -4.81 11.71
N LEU A 345 -1.83 -5.56 12.62
CA LEU A 345 -0.48 -5.27 13.06
C LEU A 345 0.54 -5.46 11.93
N ALA A 346 0.43 -6.54 11.14
CA ALA A 346 1.29 -6.76 9.98
C ALA A 346 1.14 -5.64 8.94
N GLY A 347 -0.08 -5.15 8.70
CA GLY A 347 -0.34 -3.98 7.86
C GLY A 347 0.32 -2.72 8.40
N THR A 348 0.18 -2.45 9.70
CA THR A 348 0.80 -1.30 10.37
C THR A 348 2.32 -1.34 10.27
N PHE A 349 2.96 -2.49 10.52
CA PHE A 349 4.40 -2.65 10.33
C PHE A 349 4.82 -2.40 8.89
N ARG A 350 4.09 -3.01 7.95
CA ARG A 350 4.36 -2.88 6.53
C ARG A 350 4.37 -1.43 6.06
N PHE A 351 3.30 -0.70 6.35
CA PHE A 351 3.16 0.69 5.94
C PHE A 351 3.95 1.65 6.84
N GLY A 352 4.04 1.37 8.13
CA GLY A 352 4.79 2.19 9.09
C GLY A 352 6.30 2.19 8.81
N ILE A 353 6.90 1.03 8.54
CA ILE A 353 8.32 0.95 8.14
C ILE A 353 8.53 1.68 6.81
N GLY A 354 7.59 1.52 5.84
CA GLY A 354 7.62 2.27 4.59
C GLY A 354 7.62 3.78 4.82
N ALA A 355 6.76 4.27 5.70
CA ALA A 355 6.69 5.70 6.05
C ALA A 355 8.00 6.20 6.70
N ILE A 356 8.57 5.44 7.64
CA ILE A 356 9.83 5.79 8.31
C ILE A 356 10.99 5.83 7.30
N VAL A 357 11.14 4.79 6.49
CA VAL A 357 12.19 4.73 5.48
C VAL A 357 12.02 5.83 4.44
N GLY A 358 10.80 6.10 3.98
CA GLY A 358 10.50 7.20 3.08
C GLY A 358 10.81 8.58 3.69
N ALA A 359 10.49 8.78 4.98
CA ALA A 359 10.83 10.01 5.69
C ALA A 359 12.35 10.17 5.87
N LEU A 360 13.07 9.10 6.15
CA LEU A 360 14.54 9.15 6.21
C LEU A 360 15.14 9.43 4.82
N LEU A 361 14.59 8.81 3.77
CA LEU A 361 15.02 9.04 2.39
C LEU A 361 14.79 10.50 1.96
N SER A 362 13.72 11.13 2.43
CA SER A 362 13.40 12.53 2.11
C SER A 362 14.44 13.55 2.65
N LEU A 363 15.29 13.15 3.58
CA LEU A 363 16.41 13.97 4.09
C LEU A 363 17.63 13.95 3.14
N ALA A 364 17.64 13.05 2.15
CA ALA A 364 18.74 12.96 1.21
C ALA A 364 18.60 14.00 0.07
N THR A 365 19.73 14.40 -0.48
CA THR A 365 19.77 15.24 -1.69
C THR A 365 19.73 14.36 -2.95
N PHE A 366 18.85 14.68 -3.90
CA PHE A 366 18.62 13.87 -5.11
C PHE A 366 19.38 14.43 -6.35
N ASN A 367 20.70 14.52 -6.26
CA ASN A 367 21.55 14.83 -7.41
C ASN A 367 21.91 13.59 -8.26
N SER A 368 21.49 12.42 -7.82
CA SER A 368 21.74 11.13 -8.48
C SER A 368 20.76 10.05 -8.00
N ALA A 369 20.77 8.88 -8.63
CA ALA A 369 19.94 7.74 -8.22
C ALA A 369 20.45 7.03 -6.95
N TRP A 370 21.61 7.35 -6.43
CA TRP A 370 22.25 6.66 -5.31
C TRP A 370 21.42 6.61 -4.02
N PRO A 371 20.78 7.71 -3.56
CA PRO A 371 19.96 7.65 -2.36
C PRO A 371 18.85 6.59 -2.44
N MET A 372 18.18 6.51 -3.59
CA MET A 372 17.15 5.49 -3.84
C MET A 372 17.75 4.07 -3.83
N ILE A 373 18.85 3.86 -4.53
CA ILE A 373 19.52 2.55 -4.65
C ILE A 373 19.98 2.07 -3.26
N TRP A 374 20.63 2.92 -2.46
CA TRP A 374 21.06 2.58 -1.12
C TRP A 374 19.91 2.30 -0.18
N SER A 375 18.83 3.06 -0.26
CA SER A 375 17.63 2.81 0.53
C SER A 375 17.01 1.44 0.20
N ILE A 376 16.90 1.09 -1.08
CA ILE A 376 16.41 -0.23 -1.50
C ILE A 376 17.35 -1.35 -1.04
N ALA A 377 18.67 -1.17 -1.18
CA ALA A 377 19.67 -2.14 -0.74
C ALA A 377 19.65 -2.36 0.77
N PHE A 378 19.54 -1.30 1.55
CA PHE A 378 19.37 -1.36 3.01
C PHE A 378 18.11 -2.14 3.39
N CYS A 379 16.97 -1.83 2.74
CA CYS A 379 15.70 -2.51 2.98
C CYS A 379 15.77 -4.00 2.63
N ALA A 380 16.36 -4.36 1.49
CA ALA A 380 16.54 -5.75 1.07
C ALA A 380 17.40 -6.54 2.06
N THR A 381 18.52 -5.94 2.47
CA THR A 381 19.44 -6.54 3.46
C THR A 381 18.76 -6.75 4.81
N SER A 382 18.09 -5.72 5.31
CA SER A 382 17.34 -5.79 6.58
C SER A 382 16.26 -6.86 6.53
N SER A 383 15.53 -6.94 5.43
CA SER A 383 14.48 -7.93 5.21
C SER A 383 15.02 -9.38 5.30
N ILE A 384 16.14 -9.67 4.65
CA ILE A 384 16.80 -10.98 4.74
C ILE A 384 17.29 -11.27 6.16
N LEU A 385 17.96 -10.30 6.81
CA LEU A 385 18.48 -10.49 8.16
C LEU A 385 17.39 -10.84 9.16
N PHE A 386 16.24 -10.17 9.13
CA PHE A 386 15.09 -10.52 9.97
C PHE A 386 14.50 -11.89 9.63
N CYS A 387 14.44 -12.26 8.35
CA CYS A 387 13.99 -13.58 7.93
C CYS A 387 14.93 -14.71 8.43
N LEU A 388 16.23 -14.51 8.31
CA LEU A 388 17.23 -15.46 8.81
C LEU A 388 17.20 -15.57 10.35
N TYR A 389 17.00 -14.45 11.04
CA TYR A 389 16.85 -14.46 12.51
C TYR A 389 15.61 -15.27 12.92
N ALA A 390 14.46 -15.09 12.25
CA ALA A 390 13.24 -15.87 12.51
C ALA A 390 13.40 -17.35 12.26
N SER A 391 14.34 -17.73 11.41
CA SER A 391 14.58 -19.12 10.99
C SER A 391 15.54 -19.89 11.90
N ARG A 392 16.16 -19.22 12.88
CA ARG A 392 17.06 -19.91 13.82
C ARG A 392 16.29 -20.91 14.69
N PRO A 393 16.79 -22.13 14.83
CA PRO A 393 16.17 -23.10 15.74
C PRO A 393 16.13 -22.52 17.17
N LYS A 394 14.99 -22.69 17.85
CA LYS A 394 14.92 -22.38 19.29
C LYS A 394 16.03 -23.17 19.97
N LYS A 395 17.02 -22.47 20.57
CA LYS A 395 17.87 -23.14 21.58
C LYS A 395 16.92 -23.67 22.66
N ARG A 396 16.83 -25.00 22.77
CA ARG A 396 16.11 -25.68 23.84
C ARG A 396 16.66 -25.32 25.18
#